data_f42add07eadf002e98f4ce8bfe0d63eb
#
_entry.id   f42add07eadf002e98f4ce8bfe0d63eb
#
_cell.length_a   1.000
_cell.length_b   1.000
_cell.length_c   1.000
_cell.angle_alpha   90.00
_cell.angle_beta   90.00
_cell.angle_gamma   90.00
#
_symmetry.space_group_name_H-M   'P 1'
#
loop_
_entity.id
_entity.type
_entity.pdbx_description
1 polymer ?
#
loop_
_entity_poly.entity_id
_entity_poly.type
_entity_poly.pdbx_seq_one_letter_code
_entity_poly.pdbx_strand_id
1 'polypeptide(L)'
;MISRRFVLGGGLAAARVLCAPPVCAATGDFASFLATFRASARAAGISGATLDRALAGLAPDPRVVALDRHQPEFTLSWAQYRASRVSPARISQGRDARARSAALLRDVATAYGVDPAVVVGIWGLESNYGTYQGDFSTVAALATLAWEGRRAALFKSELIAALRILDAGKLSQARLTGSYAGAMGQPQFMPSAYLRYGVDFNGDGSCDIWTDTADVLASIGNYLARHGWQRGLGWGAAVALPPDFDAAHAGPRSLAEWRALGLSPRRPLGPPEAEARLVLPGGISGEAFLVSENFAVIRRYNASDFYALAVGLLGDEVVA
;
A
#
# COMPACT_ATOMS: atom_id res chain seq x y z
N MET A 1 39.33 39.94 -45.94
CA MET A 1 40.35 40.31 -44.91
C MET A 1 39.99 39.63 -43.62
N ILE A 2 40.96 38.84 -43.17
CA ILE A 2 41.21 38.31 -41.81
C ILE A 2 40.24 37.29 -41.21
N SER A 3 40.68 36.06 -41.37
CA SER A 3 40.43 34.85 -40.63
C SER A 3 40.62 35.03 -39.10
N ARG A 4 39.78 34.33 -38.26
CA ARG A 4 40.25 33.76 -37.01
C ARG A 4 39.51 32.46 -36.71
N ARG A 5 40.29 31.39 -36.83
CA ARG A 5 40.02 30.05 -36.31
C ARG A 5 39.94 30.08 -34.76
N PHE A 6 38.96 29.42 -34.16
CA PHE A 6 39.06 28.99 -32.76
C PHE A 6 38.99 27.48 -32.69
N VAL A 7 39.95 26.97 -31.98
CA VAL A 7 40.33 25.58 -31.79
C VAL A 7 39.35 24.94 -30.80
N LEU A 8 38.83 23.76 -31.20
CA LEU A 8 38.11 22.82 -30.33
C LEU A 8 39.07 22.21 -29.31
N GLY A 9 38.94 22.60 -28.04
CA GLY A 9 39.52 21.90 -26.92
C GLY A 9 38.53 20.87 -26.38
N GLY A 10 38.77 19.60 -26.66
CA GLY A 10 38.04 18.48 -26.10
C GLY A 10 38.35 18.30 -24.62
N GLY A 11 37.38 18.53 -23.77
CA GLY A 11 37.40 18.12 -22.35
C GLY A 11 36.66 16.80 -22.21
N LEU A 12 37.39 15.70 -22.05
CA LEU A 12 36.83 14.45 -21.55
C LEU A 12 36.36 14.64 -20.10
N ALA A 13 35.06 14.79 -19.90
CA ALA A 13 34.45 14.65 -18.58
C ALA A 13 34.42 13.16 -18.23
N ALA A 14 35.35 12.71 -17.41
CA ALA A 14 35.34 11.40 -16.81
C ALA A 14 34.11 11.31 -15.87
N ALA A 15 33.06 10.61 -16.30
CA ALA A 15 31.95 10.23 -15.45
C ALA A 15 32.50 9.32 -14.33
N ARG A 16 32.64 9.87 -13.13
CA ARG A 16 32.84 9.07 -11.92
C ARG A 16 31.56 8.26 -11.70
N VAL A 17 31.61 6.99 -12.05
CA VAL A 17 30.65 5.99 -11.56
C VAL A 17 30.84 5.96 -10.04
N LEU A 18 29.94 6.61 -9.32
CA LEU A 18 29.80 6.43 -7.89
C LEU A 18 29.32 4.99 -7.69
N CYS A 19 30.27 4.09 -7.41
CA CYS A 19 29.95 2.77 -6.89
C CYS A 19 29.15 2.98 -5.60
N ALA A 20 27.89 2.61 -5.60
CA ALA A 20 27.11 2.51 -4.38
C ALA A 20 27.86 1.60 -3.40
N PRO A 21 27.94 1.96 -2.11
CA PRO A 21 28.62 1.11 -1.15
C PRO A 21 27.96 -0.27 -1.13
N PRO A 22 28.73 -1.36 -0.97
CA PRO A 22 28.17 -2.69 -0.88
C PRO A 22 27.17 -2.71 0.27
N VAL A 23 25.95 -3.16 -0.03
CA VAL A 23 24.92 -3.43 0.98
C VAL A 23 25.58 -4.30 2.05
N CYS A 24 25.63 -3.79 3.29
CA CYS A 24 26.15 -4.53 4.43
C CYS A 24 25.40 -5.88 4.51
N ALA A 25 26.06 -6.95 4.11
CA ALA A 25 25.62 -8.29 4.43
C ALA A 25 25.50 -8.38 5.96
N ALA A 26 24.48 -9.04 6.47
CA ALA A 26 24.25 -9.21 7.89
C ALA A 26 25.53 -9.67 8.57
N THR A 27 26.11 -8.82 9.43
CA THR A 27 27.35 -9.10 10.15
C THR A 27 27.00 -9.94 11.39
N GLY A 28 26.82 -11.24 11.20
CA GLY A 28 26.56 -12.17 12.28
C GLY A 28 25.63 -13.31 11.88
N ASP A 29 25.69 -14.39 12.61
CA ASP A 29 24.78 -15.51 12.45
C ASP A 29 23.37 -15.12 12.96
N PHE A 30 22.34 -15.78 12.42
CA PHE A 30 20.94 -15.51 12.75
C PHE A 30 20.61 -15.74 14.23
N ALA A 31 21.28 -16.68 14.89
CA ALA A 31 21.08 -16.96 16.33
C ALA A 31 21.58 -15.79 17.18
N SER A 32 22.73 -15.21 16.83
CA SER A 32 23.28 -14.01 17.48
C SER A 32 22.36 -12.80 17.28
N PHE A 33 21.79 -12.64 16.07
CA PHE A 33 20.78 -11.63 15.81
C PHE A 33 19.56 -11.82 16.72
N LEU A 34 18.98 -13.03 16.80
CA LEU A 34 17.83 -13.32 17.64
C LEU A 34 18.11 -13.08 19.13
N ALA A 35 19.30 -13.42 19.61
CA ALA A 35 19.70 -13.17 21.01
C ALA A 35 19.71 -11.67 21.32
N THR A 36 20.28 -10.84 20.43
CA THR A 36 20.29 -9.38 20.56
C THR A 36 18.89 -8.79 20.44
N PHE A 37 18.11 -9.27 19.46
CA PHE A 37 16.73 -8.81 19.23
C PHE A 37 15.83 -9.12 20.45
N ARG A 38 16.00 -10.29 21.09
CA ARG A 38 15.26 -10.69 22.28
C ARG A 38 15.41 -9.68 23.41
N ALA A 39 16.62 -9.15 23.64
CA ALA A 39 16.84 -8.10 24.64
C ALA A 39 16.07 -6.82 24.32
N SER A 40 16.09 -6.39 23.04
CA SER A 40 15.34 -5.22 22.58
C SER A 40 13.83 -5.42 22.69
N ALA A 41 13.32 -6.61 22.36
CA ALA A 41 11.90 -6.93 22.47
C ALA A 41 11.41 -6.96 23.94
N ARG A 42 12.22 -7.47 24.86
CA ARG A 42 11.95 -7.37 26.32
C ARG A 42 11.89 -5.93 26.79
N ALA A 43 12.83 -5.09 26.37
CA ALA A 43 12.83 -3.66 26.68
C ALA A 43 11.59 -2.94 26.10
N ALA A 44 11.03 -3.45 24.99
CA ALA A 44 9.76 -2.99 24.40
C ALA A 44 8.50 -3.55 25.09
N GLY A 45 8.66 -4.34 26.19
CA GLY A 45 7.57 -4.84 27.02
C GLY A 45 7.01 -6.21 26.61
N ILE A 46 7.65 -6.94 25.68
CA ILE A 46 7.21 -8.29 25.30
C ILE A 46 7.56 -9.29 26.41
N SER A 47 6.58 -10.13 26.81
CA SER A 47 6.78 -11.14 27.84
C SER A 47 7.80 -12.20 27.44
N GLY A 48 8.51 -12.75 28.46
CA GLY A 48 9.46 -13.85 28.24
C GLY A 48 8.78 -15.06 27.60
N ALA A 49 7.58 -15.41 28.07
CA ALA A 49 6.82 -16.54 27.55
C ALA A 49 6.48 -16.39 26.06
N THR A 50 6.11 -15.19 25.59
CA THR A 50 5.87 -14.93 24.16
C THR A 50 7.15 -15.02 23.35
N LEU A 51 8.26 -14.46 23.85
CA LEU A 51 9.56 -14.59 23.20
C LEU A 51 10.03 -16.03 23.09
N ASP A 52 9.81 -16.83 24.15
CA ASP A 52 10.20 -18.24 24.18
C ASP A 52 9.41 -19.06 23.16
N ARG A 53 8.11 -18.81 23.03
CA ARG A 53 7.28 -19.49 22.04
C ARG A 53 7.56 -19.00 20.61
N ALA A 54 7.56 -17.69 20.40
CA ALA A 54 7.55 -17.10 19.06
C ALA A 54 8.92 -17.16 18.36
N LEU A 55 10.01 -17.15 19.11
CA LEU A 55 11.37 -17.17 18.56
C LEU A 55 12.05 -18.55 18.65
N ALA A 56 11.39 -19.55 19.28
CA ALA A 56 11.96 -20.90 19.37
C ALA A 56 12.07 -21.55 17.99
N GLY A 57 13.26 -22.09 17.69
CA GLY A 57 13.48 -22.84 16.45
C GLY A 57 13.38 -22.01 15.17
N LEU A 58 13.32 -20.67 15.23
CA LEU A 58 13.33 -19.85 14.03
C LEU A 58 14.64 -20.02 13.27
N ALA A 59 14.50 -20.19 11.96
CA ALA A 59 15.58 -20.14 10.99
C ALA A 59 15.22 -19.07 9.90
N PRO A 60 16.22 -18.48 9.26
CA PRO A 60 15.94 -17.56 8.16
C PRO A 60 15.29 -18.29 6.99
N ASP A 61 14.24 -17.72 6.41
CA ASP A 61 13.58 -18.29 5.23
C ASP A 61 14.22 -17.73 3.95
N PRO A 62 14.95 -18.56 3.15
CA PRO A 62 15.61 -18.10 1.93
C PRO A 62 14.61 -17.63 0.87
N ARG A 63 13.35 -18.12 0.86
CA ARG A 63 12.30 -17.67 -0.05
C ARG A 63 11.95 -16.22 0.22
N VAL A 64 11.90 -15.80 1.49
CA VAL A 64 11.66 -14.41 1.91
C VAL A 64 12.74 -13.49 1.33
N VAL A 65 14.02 -13.86 1.48
CA VAL A 65 15.14 -13.07 0.94
C VAL A 65 15.08 -12.99 -0.59
N ALA A 66 14.78 -14.11 -1.26
CA ALA A 66 14.67 -14.14 -2.72
C ALA A 66 13.56 -13.22 -3.23
N LEU A 67 12.37 -13.26 -2.61
CA LEU A 67 11.24 -12.42 -2.98
C LEU A 67 11.49 -10.94 -2.68
N ASP A 68 12.14 -10.60 -1.56
CA ASP A 68 12.47 -9.20 -1.22
C ASP A 68 13.49 -8.58 -2.21
N ARG A 69 14.37 -9.38 -2.79
CA ARG A 69 15.34 -8.94 -3.80
C ARG A 69 14.74 -8.82 -5.21
N HIS A 70 13.64 -9.52 -5.48
CA HIS A 70 12.93 -9.50 -6.77
C HIS A 70 11.59 -8.76 -6.62
N GLN A 71 11.57 -7.45 -6.88
CA GLN A 71 10.35 -6.65 -6.90
C GLN A 71 10.09 -6.14 -8.33
N PRO A 72 9.43 -6.92 -9.22
CA PRO A 72 9.20 -6.55 -10.62
C PRO A 72 8.19 -5.40 -10.79
N GLU A 73 7.50 -4.96 -9.76
CA GLU A 73 6.40 -3.99 -9.83
C GLU A 73 6.83 -2.59 -10.28
N PHE A 74 8.12 -2.26 -10.19
CA PHE A 74 8.65 -0.94 -10.57
C PHE A 74 8.98 -0.80 -12.06
N THR A 75 8.74 -1.84 -12.88
CA THR A 75 9.10 -1.85 -14.30
C THR A 75 7.90 -1.79 -15.26
N LEU A 76 6.67 -1.91 -14.74
CA LEU A 76 5.47 -1.92 -15.56
C LEU A 76 5.06 -0.52 -16.00
N SER A 77 4.65 -0.37 -17.27
CA SER A 77 3.92 0.81 -17.70
C SER A 77 2.55 0.89 -17.03
N TRP A 78 1.95 2.10 -16.99
CA TRP A 78 0.60 2.26 -16.45
C TRP A 78 -0.42 1.33 -17.12
N ALA A 79 -0.39 1.22 -18.44
CA ALA A 79 -1.30 0.36 -19.18
C ALA A 79 -1.19 -1.12 -18.76
N GLN A 80 0.04 -1.62 -18.60
CA GLN A 80 0.29 -2.99 -18.14
C GLN A 80 -0.16 -3.18 -16.68
N TYR A 81 0.16 -2.22 -15.80
CA TYR A 81 -0.24 -2.26 -14.40
C TYR A 81 -1.78 -2.26 -14.28
N ARG A 82 -2.46 -1.31 -14.95
CA ARG A 82 -3.92 -1.24 -14.97
C ARG A 82 -4.55 -2.53 -15.47
N ALA A 83 -4.10 -3.07 -16.61
CA ALA A 83 -4.63 -4.31 -17.18
C ALA A 83 -4.51 -5.50 -16.22
N SER A 84 -3.41 -5.57 -15.45
CA SER A 84 -3.19 -6.64 -14.47
C SER A 84 -4.00 -6.47 -13.19
N ARG A 85 -4.21 -5.22 -12.73
CA ARG A 85 -4.86 -4.94 -11.45
C ARG A 85 -6.38 -4.73 -11.57
N VAL A 86 -6.84 -4.18 -12.69
CA VAL A 86 -8.28 -3.91 -12.98
C VAL A 86 -8.74 -4.84 -14.11
N SER A 87 -8.53 -6.15 -13.91
CA SER A 87 -8.89 -7.17 -14.91
C SER A 87 -10.37 -7.54 -14.86
N PRO A 88 -10.98 -7.99 -16.00
CA PRO A 88 -12.37 -8.43 -16.01
C PRO A 88 -12.68 -9.52 -14.97
N ALA A 89 -11.75 -10.44 -14.75
CA ALA A 89 -11.92 -11.49 -13.75
C ALA A 89 -12.00 -10.91 -12.32
N ARG A 90 -11.11 -9.96 -11.97
CA ARG A 90 -11.14 -9.32 -10.64
C ARG A 90 -12.38 -8.44 -10.46
N ILE A 91 -12.84 -7.75 -11.51
CA ILE A 91 -14.09 -6.97 -11.48
C ILE A 91 -15.27 -7.91 -11.21
N SER A 92 -15.39 -9.05 -11.92
CA SER A 92 -16.45 -10.03 -11.70
C SER A 92 -16.46 -10.56 -10.28
N GLN A 93 -15.29 -11.00 -9.78
CA GLN A 93 -15.13 -11.46 -8.39
C GLN A 93 -15.50 -10.36 -7.38
N GLY A 94 -15.17 -9.11 -7.69
CA GLY A 94 -15.50 -7.95 -6.86
C GLY A 94 -17.00 -7.69 -6.79
N ARG A 95 -17.72 -7.82 -7.90
CA ARG A 95 -19.19 -7.69 -7.92
C ARG A 95 -19.85 -8.75 -7.05
N ASP A 96 -19.37 -9.99 -7.12
CA ASP A 96 -19.86 -11.08 -6.26
C ASP A 96 -19.55 -10.82 -4.78
N ALA A 97 -18.33 -10.39 -4.47
CA ALA A 97 -17.90 -10.08 -3.10
C ALA A 97 -18.72 -8.90 -2.54
N ARG A 98 -18.90 -7.83 -3.31
CA ARG A 98 -19.74 -6.68 -2.95
C ARG A 98 -21.19 -7.10 -2.71
N ALA A 99 -21.78 -7.94 -3.57
CA ALA A 99 -23.16 -8.40 -3.41
C ALA A 99 -23.33 -9.16 -2.09
N ARG A 100 -22.41 -10.08 -1.76
CA ARG A 100 -22.42 -10.82 -0.49
C ARG A 100 -22.24 -9.92 0.74
N SER A 101 -21.50 -8.83 0.62
CA SER A 101 -21.15 -7.94 1.72
C SER A 101 -21.91 -6.61 1.71
N ALA A 102 -22.99 -6.49 0.92
CA ALA A 102 -23.65 -5.21 0.65
C ALA A 102 -24.19 -4.49 1.91
N ALA A 103 -24.76 -5.23 2.86
CA ALA A 103 -25.21 -4.67 4.13
C ALA A 103 -24.03 -4.15 4.95
N LEU A 104 -23.02 -4.98 5.12
CA LEU A 104 -21.81 -4.68 5.87
C LEU A 104 -21.05 -3.47 5.30
N LEU A 105 -20.94 -3.36 3.98
CA LEU A 105 -20.31 -2.21 3.34
C LEU A 105 -21.06 -0.89 3.62
N ARG A 106 -22.40 -0.93 3.71
CA ARG A 106 -23.22 0.22 4.13
C ARG A 106 -22.97 0.60 5.59
N ASP A 107 -22.86 -0.40 6.46
CA ASP A 107 -22.62 -0.18 7.90
C ASP A 107 -21.22 0.42 8.11
N VAL A 108 -20.21 -0.10 7.42
CA VAL A 108 -18.83 0.45 7.42
C VAL A 108 -18.81 1.88 6.86
N ALA A 109 -19.49 2.14 5.73
CA ALA A 109 -19.58 3.49 5.16
C ALA A 109 -20.27 4.47 6.11
N THR A 110 -21.27 4.02 6.83
CA THR A 110 -21.96 4.84 7.83
C THR A 110 -21.06 5.14 9.02
N ALA A 111 -20.39 4.12 9.56
CA ALA A 111 -19.55 4.24 10.74
C ALA A 111 -18.30 5.12 10.50
N TYR A 112 -17.66 4.96 9.35
CA TYR A 112 -16.37 5.60 9.05
C TYR A 112 -16.47 6.77 8.06
N GLY A 113 -17.60 6.97 7.40
CA GLY A 113 -17.78 8.03 6.40
C GLY A 113 -17.00 7.81 5.10
N VAL A 114 -16.58 6.58 4.82
CA VAL A 114 -15.75 6.23 3.68
C VAL A 114 -16.59 5.75 2.49
N ASP A 115 -16.03 5.85 1.28
CA ASP A 115 -16.67 5.34 0.08
C ASP A 115 -16.55 3.81 0.02
N PRO A 116 -17.68 3.05 -0.02
CA PRO A 116 -17.67 1.60 -0.13
C PRO A 116 -16.92 1.08 -1.37
N ALA A 117 -16.95 1.83 -2.47
CA ALA A 117 -16.22 1.48 -3.69
C ALA A 117 -14.71 1.40 -3.43
N VAL A 118 -14.16 2.37 -2.71
CA VAL A 118 -12.73 2.39 -2.37
C VAL A 118 -12.37 1.28 -1.39
N VAL A 119 -13.23 1.00 -0.41
CA VAL A 119 -13.03 -0.13 0.53
C VAL A 119 -12.95 -1.45 -0.23
N VAL A 120 -13.88 -1.70 -1.16
CA VAL A 120 -13.87 -2.89 -2.03
C VAL A 120 -12.68 -2.91 -2.96
N GLY A 121 -12.28 -1.75 -3.51
CA GLY A 121 -11.10 -1.62 -4.37
C GLY A 121 -9.81 -2.03 -3.64
N ILE A 122 -9.60 -1.57 -2.41
CA ILE A 122 -8.47 -1.99 -1.56
C ILE A 122 -8.55 -3.49 -1.29
N TRP A 123 -9.68 -4.00 -0.82
CA TRP A 123 -9.85 -5.43 -0.55
C TRP A 123 -9.53 -6.30 -1.77
N GLY A 124 -9.97 -5.85 -2.95
CA GLY A 124 -9.69 -6.53 -4.22
C GLY A 124 -8.22 -6.48 -4.63
N LEU A 125 -7.53 -5.35 -4.46
CA LEU A 125 -6.12 -5.23 -4.83
C LEU A 125 -5.21 -6.00 -3.87
N GLU A 126 -5.50 -5.95 -2.56
CA GLU A 126 -4.62 -6.53 -1.54
C GLU A 126 -4.70 -8.05 -1.47
N SER A 127 -5.91 -8.62 -1.51
CA SER A 127 -6.08 -10.05 -1.30
C SER A 127 -6.99 -10.75 -2.32
N ASN A 128 -7.36 -10.05 -3.40
CA ASN A 128 -8.36 -10.54 -4.33
C ASN A 128 -9.64 -11.00 -3.59
N TYR A 129 -10.16 -10.11 -2.74
CA TYR A 129 -11.35 -10.33 -1.91
C TYR A 129 -11.20 -11.51 -0.94
N GLY A 130 -10.02 -11.63 -0.34
CA GLY A 130 -9.70 -12.66 0.65
C GLY A 130 -9.24 -14.01 0.08
N THR A 131 -9.17 -14.17 -1.24
CA THR A 131 -8.73 -15.44 -1.85
C THR A 131 -7.23 -15.66 -1.78
N TYR A 132 -6.45 -14.61 -1.56
CA TYR A 132 -4.99 -14.68 -1.47
C TYR A 132 -4.47 -13.73 -0.36
N GLN A 133 -3.87 -14.30 0.68
CA GLN A 133 -3.41 -13.53 1.85
C GLN A 133 -1.92 -13.75 2.17
N GLY A 134 -1.28 -14.68 1.45
CA GLY A 134 0.05 -15.19 1.79
C GLY A 134 -0.01 -16.29 2.86
N ASP A 135 1.04 -17.11 2.88
CA ASP A 135 1.18 -18.31 3.72
C ASP A 135 2.45 -18.30 4.57
N PHE A 136 3.21 -17.20 4.55
CA PHE A 136 4.42 -17.07 5.35
C PHE A 136 4.05 -16.83 6.82
N SER A 137 4.80 -17.47 7.74
CA SER A 137 4.77 -17.04 9.14
C SER A 137 5.26 -15.60 9.23
N THR A 138 4.41 -14.69 9.68
CA THR A 138 4.74 -13.26 9.80
C THR A 138 5.97 -13.04 10.69
N VAL A 139 6.09 -13.80 11.80
CA VAL A 139 7.24 -13.71 12.71
C VAL A 139 8.53 -14.14 12.00
N ALA A 140 8.50 -15.29 11.30
CA ALA A 140 9.68 -15.80 10.59
C ALA A 140 10.10 -14.88 9.42
N ALA A 141 9.13 -14.39 8.66
CA ALA A 141 9.39 -13.47 7.55
C ALA A 141 10.03 -12.15 8.04
N LEU A 142 9.44 -11.53 9.06
CA LEU A 142 9.95 -10.28 9.62
C LEU A 142 11.31 -10.46 10.31
N ALA A 143 11.53 -11.58 11.01
CA ALA A 143 12.84 -11.89 11.60
C ALA A 143 13.92 -12.06 10.52
N THR A 144 13.60 -12.76 9.43
CA THR A 144 14.50 -12.94 8.28
C THR A 144 14.88 -11.60 7.65
N LEU A 145 13.90 -10.73 7.37
CA LEU A 145 14.12 -9.42 6.76
C LEU A 145 14.85 -8.44 7.71
N ALA A 146 14.56 -8.53 9.01
CA ALA A 146 15.26 -7.73 10.03
C ALA A 146 16.74 -8.12 10.15
N TRP A 147 17.04 -9.42 9.97
CA TRP A 147 18.39 -9.95 9.99
C TRP A 147 19.15 -9.65 8.69
N GLU A 148 18.48 -9.82 7.52
CA GLU A 148 19.09 -9.56 6.19
C GLU A 148 19.65 -8.13 6.05
N GLY A 149 19.07 -7.15 6.75
CA GLY A 149 19.68 -5.86 7.03
C GLY A 149 19.27 -4.71 6.12
N ARG A 150 18.76 -4.96 4.91
CA ARG A 150 18.47 -3.90 3.91
C ARG A 150 17.48 -2.84 4.43
N ARG A 151 16.49 -3.24 5.24
CA ARG A 151 15.52 -2.39 5.93
C ARG A 151 15.38 -2.79 7.40
N ALA A 152 16.48 -3.13 8.06
CA ALA A 152 16.50 -3.75 9.38
C ALA A 152 15.69 -2.99 10.44
N ALA A 153 15.79 -1.67 10.48
CA ALA A 153 15.07 -0.86 11.47
C ALA A 153 13.54 -1.00 11.32
N LEU A 154 13.04 -0.94 10.08
CA LEU A 154 11.62 -1.14 9.77
C LEU A 154 11.16 -2.54 10.21
N PHE A 155 11.84 -3.58 9.75
CA PHE A 155 11.40 -4.96 10.03
C PHE A 155 11.57 -5.37 11.49
N LYS A 156 12.55 -4.81 12.22
CA LYS A 156 12.64 -4.95 13.68
C LYS A 156 11.43 -4.35 14.40
N SER A 157 10.99 -3.16 13.99
CA SER A 157 9.81 -2.52 14.59
C SER A 157 8.53 -3.30 14.30
N GLU A 158 8.37 -3.81 13.07
CA GLU A 158 7.22 -4.63 12.70
C GLU A 158 7.24 -6.00 13.40
N LEU A 159 8.42 -6.61 13.61
CA LEU A 159 8.55 -7.83 14.38
C LEU A 159 8.16 -7.62 15.85
N ILE A 160 8.53 -6.50 16.48
CA ILE A 160 8.06 -6.14 17.82
C ILE A 160 6.53 -5.99 17.84
N ALA A 161 5.94 -5.35 16.82
CA ALA A 161 4.49 -5.21 16.71
C ALA A 161 3.80 -6.58 16.55
N ALA A 162 4.35 -7.50 15.74
CA ALA A 162 3.86 -8.86 15.60
C ALA A 162 3.90 -9.63 16.94
N LEU A 163 4.98 -9.47 17.69
CA LEU A 163 5.10 -10.08 19.02
C LEU A 163 4.11 -9.48 20.03
N ARG A 164 3.78 -8.18 19.95
CA ARG A 164 2.71 -7.57 20.77
C ARG A 164 1.33 -8.16 20.46
N ILE A 165 1.03 -8.44 19.19
CA ILE A 165 -0.21 -9.12 18.81
C ILE A 165 -0.29 -10.50 19.48
N LEU A 166 0.80 -11.27 19.47
CA LEU A 166 0.86 -12.59 20.11
C LEU A 166 0.81 -12.48 21.63
N ASP A 167 1.44 -11.48 22.22
CA ASP A 167 1.51 -11.26 23.67
C ASP A 167 0.14 -10.88 24.25
N ALA A 168 -0.73 -10.23 23.45
CA ALA A 168 -2.12 -9.97 23.81
C ALA A 168 -2.97 -11.25 23.94
N GLY A 169 -2.49 -12.40 23.46
CA GLY A 169 -3.10 -13.72 23.64
C GLY A 169 -4.37 -14.00 22.84
N LYS A 170 -4.84 -13.06 22.02
CA LYS A 170 -6.06 -13.20 21.22
C LYS A 170 -5.85 -13.97 19.90
N LEU A 171 -4.60 -14.09 19.46
CA LEU A 171 -4.24 -14.75 18.21
C LEU A 171 -3.11 -15.76 18.45
N SER A 172 -3.23 -16.96 17.90
CA SER A 172 -2.14 -17.95 17.94
C SER A 172 -1.08 -17.64 16.89
N GLN A 173 0.16 -18.06 17.16
CA GLN A 173 1.26 -17.88 16.21
C GLN A 173 0.99 -18.56 14.85
N ALA A 174 0.31 -19.71 14.86
CA ALA A 174 -0.05 -20.43 13.64
C ALA A 174 -1.03 -19.65 12.74
N ARG A 175 -1.85 -18.77 13.31
CA ARG A 175 -2.78 -17.90 12.58
C ARG A 175 -2.13 -16.59 12.12
N LEU A 176 -0.96 -16.23 12.67
CA LEU A 176 -0.25 -15.00 12.31
C LEU A 176 0.53 -15.23 11.01
N THR A 177 -0.20 -15.32 9.91
CA THR A 177 0.31 -15.55 8.56
C THR A 177 0.09 -14.35 7.66
N GLY A 178 0.88 -14.25 6.59
CA GLY A 178 0.78 -13.15 5.64
C GLY A 178 1.74 -13.27 4.46
N SER A 179 2.07 -12.14 3.85
CA SER A 179 3.03 -12.07 2.75
C SER A 179 4.46 -12.31 3.24
N TYR A 180 5.37 -12.56 2.30
CA TYR A 180 6.82 -12.66 2.58
C TYR A 180 7.39 -11.40 3.26
N ALA A 181 6.75 -10.24 3.11
CA ALA A 181 7.15 -8.97 3.71
C ALA A 181 6.44 -8.67 5.05
N GLY A 182 5.63 -9.61 5.56
CA GLY A 182 4.97 -9.50 6.85
C GLY A 182 3.63 -8.75 6.82
N ALA A 183 3.07 -8.45 5.65
CA ALA A 183 1.72 -7.92 5.52
C ALA A 183 0.69 -9.02 5.77
N MET A 184 -0.33 -8.75 6.60
CA MET A 184 -1.19 -9.76 7.23
C MET A 184 -2.64 -9.69 6.76
N GLY A 185 -3.26 -10.86 6.64
CA GLY A 185 -4.69 -11.02 6.41
C GLY A 185 -5.19 -10.41 5.11
N GLN A 186 -6.50 -10.26 4.98
CA GLN A 186 -7.11 -9.75 3.74
C GLN A 186 -6.79 -8.27 3.46
N PRO A 187 -6.67 -7.36 4.47
CA PRO A 187 -6.27 -5.96 4.23
C PRO A 187 -4.77 -5.80 3.96
N GLN A 188 -3.96 -6.85 4.08
CA GLN A 188 -2.50 -6.80 3.97
C GLN A 188 -1.87 -5.73 4.90
N PHE A 189 -2.35 -5.67 6.14
CA PHE A 189 -1.81 -4.76 7.15
C PHE A 189 -0.45 -5.23 7.66
N MET A 190 0.51 -4.32 7.75
CA MET A 190 1.68 -4.55 8.58
C MET A 190 1.26 -4.68 10.05
N PRO A 191 2.01 -5.42 10.89
CA PRO A 191 1.65 -5.61 12.31
C PRO A 191 1.37 -4.30 13.07
N SER A 192 2.15 -3.25 12.82
CA SER A 192 1.92 -1.94 13.42
C SER A 192 0.61 -1.29 12.95
N ALA A 193 0.23 -1.49 11.68
CA ALA A 193 -1.04 -1.02 11.13
C ALA A 193 -2.22 -1.80 11.74
N TYR A 194 -2.10 -3.12 11.90
CA TYR A 194 -3.10 -3.94 12.58
C TYR A 194 -3.36 -3.45 14.01
N LEU A 195 -2.31 -3.22 14.80
CA LEU A 195 -2.45 -2.71 16.17
C LEU A 195 -3.10 -1.33 16.25
N ARG A 196 -2.95 -0.51 15.22
CA ARG A 196 -3.46 0.87 15.18
C ARG A 196 -4.85 1.00 14.58
N TYR A 197 -5.15 0.19 13.57
CA TYR A 197 -6.32 0.36 12.72
C TYR A 197 -7.24 -0.86 12.67
N GLY A 198 -6.79 -2.02 13.18
CA GLY A 198 -7.64 -3.21 13.30
C GLY A 198 -8.88 -2.94 14.15
N VAL A 199 -10.02 -3.45 13.72
CA VAL A 199 -11.32 -3.27 14.36
C VAL A 199 -11.98 -4.62 14.54
N ASP A 200 -12.46 -4.90 15.75
CA ASP A 200 -13.45 -5.92 16.05
C ASP A 200 -14.84 -5.29 15.81
N PHE A 201 -15.39 -5.50 14.62
CA PHE A 201 -16.61 -4.81 14.19
C PHE A 201 -17.87 -5.57 14.55
N ASN A 202 -17.81 -6.89 14.66
CA ASN A 202 -18.90 -7.73 15.12
C ASN A 202 -19.02 -7.80 16.66
N GLY A 203 -17.97 -7.35 17.40
CA GLY A 203 -17.96 -7.29 18.86
C GLY A 203 -17.77 -8.64 19.54
N ASP A 204 -17.12 -9.62 18.86
CA ASP A 204 -16.88 -10.96 19.42
C ASP A 204 -15.65 -11.01 20.35
N GLY A 205 -14.95 -9.90 20.52
CA GLY A 205 -13.77 -9.74 21.38
C GLY A 205 -12.43 -10.01 20.67
N SER A 206 -12.43 -10.26 19.36
CA SER A 206 -11.24 -10.51 18.55
C SER A 206 -11.28 -9.71 17.25
N CYS A 207 -10.19 -9.09 16.84
CA CYS A 207 -10.07 -8.53 15.52
C CYS A 207 -9.48 -9.57 14.56
N ASP A 208 -10.33 -10.22 13.75
CA ASP A 208 -9.93 -11.26 12.81
C ASP A 208 -9.90 -10.74 11.36
N ILE A 209 -8.77 -10.17 10.96
CA ILE A 209 -8.59 -9.68 9.58
C ILE A 209 -8.28 -10.79 8.56
N TRP A 210 -8.25 -12.07 8.96
CA TRP A 210 -7.99 -13.21 8.08
C TRP A 210 -9.26 -13.88 7.59
N THR A 211 -10.25 -14.08 8.48
CA THR A 211 -11.45 -14.85 8.15
C THR A 211 -12.76 -14.11 8.38
N ASP A 212 -12.78 -13.05 9.18
CA ASP A 212 -13.99 -12.26 9.41
C ASP A 212 -14.08 -11.05 8.47
N THR A 213 -15.03 -11.11 7.52
CA THR A 213 -15.22 -10.04 6.55
C THR A 213 -15.67 -8.72 7.20
N ALA A 214 -16.35 -8.76 8.36
CA ALA A 214 -16.77 -7.55 9.06
C ALA A 214 -15.54 -6.78 9.57
N ASP A 215 -14.63 -7.47 10.23
CA ASP A 215 -13.40 -6.90 10.74
C ASP A 215 -12.48 -6.41 9.62
N VAL A 216 -12.42 -7.18 8.53
CA VAL A 216 -11.65 -6.81 7.33
C VAL A 216 -12.10 -5.47 6.77
N LEU A 217 -13.38 -5.35 6.43
CA LEU A 217 -13.92 -4.15 5.77
C LEU A 217 -13.93 -2.94 6.71
N ALA A 218 -14.25 -3.16 7.99
CA ALA A 218 -14.21 -2.11 9.00
C ALA A 218 -12.78 -1.63 9.28
N SER A 219 -11.80 -2.53 9.31
CA SER A 219 -10.39 -2.16 9.48
C SER A 219 -9.88 -1.31 8.29
N ILE A 220 -10.25 -1.66 7.05
CA ILE A 220 -9.94 -0.82 5.87
C ILE A 220 -10.63 0.54 6.00
N GLY A 221 -11.90 0.57 6.36
CA GLY A 221 -12.67 1.80 6.56
C GLY A 221 -12.07 2.69 7.66
N ASN A 222 -11.73 2.11 8.81
CA ASN A 222 -11.07 2.81 9.91
C ASN A 222 -9.70 3.37 9.48
N TYR A 223 -8.91 2.59 8.72
CA TYR A 223 -7.64 3.09 8.18
C TYR A 223 -7.83 4.35 7.35
N LEU A 224 -8.75 4.34 6.39
CA LEU A 224 -9.04 5.50 5.54
C LEU A 224 -9.53 6.70 6.35
N ALA A 225 -10.49 6.49 7.26
CA ALA A 225 -11.03 7.55 8.12
C ALA A 225 -9.94 8.19 9.00
N ARG A 226 -9.09 7.37 9.62
CA ARG A 226 -7.98 7.85 10.49
C ARG A 226 -6.88 8.56 9.71
N HIS A 227 -6.81 8.39 8.39
CA HIS A 227 -5.90 9.12 7.51
C HIS A 227 -6.52 10.33 6.84
N GLY A 228 -7.73 10.75 7.26
CA GLY A 228 -8.35 12.00 6.84
C GLY A 228 -9.27 11.86 5.63
N TRP A 229 -9.90 10.70 5.43
CA TRP A 229 -10.91 10.54 4.40
C TRP A 229 -12.02 11.58 4.57
N GLN A 230 -12.34 12.29 3.49
CA GLN A 230 -13.38 13.31 3.47
C GLN A 230 -14.67 12.73 2.87
N ARG A 231 -15.72 12.67 3.70
CA ARG A 231 -17.05 12.21 3.27
C ARG A 231 -17.60 13.13 2.17
N GLY A 232 -18.15 12.53 1.12
CA GLY A 232 -18.76 13.27 0.02
C GLY A 232 -17.77 13.79 -1.04
N LEU A 233 -16.47 13.67 -0.80
CA LEU A 233 -15.44 13.94 -1.80
C LEU A 233 -15.06 12.63 -2.50
N GLY A 234 -15.13 12.58 -3.85
CA GLY A 234 -14.67 11.43 -4.62
C GLY A 234 -13.14 11.32 -4.57
N TRP A 235 -12.59 10.11 -4.81
CA TRP A 235 -11.13 9.92 -4.85
C TRP A 235 -10.49 10.58 -6.08
N GLY A 236 -11.17 10.55 -7.22
CA GLY A 236 -10.70 11.07 -8.50
C GLY A 236 -11.65 10.70 -9.62
N ALA A 237 -11.42 11.24 -10.81
CA ALA A 237 -12.17 10.93 -12.02
C ALA A 237 -11.31 11.11 -13.25
N ALA A 238 -11.56 10.29 -14.29
CA ALA A 238 -10.94 10.49 -15.61
C ALA A 238 -11.40 11.82 -16.21
N VAL A 239 -10.48 12.48 -16.93
CA VAL A 239 -10.75 13.69 -17.70
C VAL A 239 -10.19 13.55 -19.12
N ALA A 240 -10.75 14.32 -20.07
CA ALA A 240 -10.14 14.52 -21.37
C ALA A 240 -9.26 15.77 -21.30
N LEU A 241 -8.05 15.69 -21.81
CA LEU A 241 -7.18 16.85 -21.95
C LEU A 241 -7.56 17.63 -23.22
N PRO A 242 -7.62 18.97 -23.19
CA PRO A 242 -7.66 19.78 -24.40
C PRO A 242 -6.44 19.50 -25.29
N PRO A 243 -6.55 19.65 -26.62
CA PRO A 243 -5.46 19.37 -27.56
C PRO A 243 -4.15 20.11 -27.24
N ASP A 244 -4.26 21.37 -26.80
CA ASP A 244 -3.12 22.24 -26.51
C ASP A 244 -2.85 22.36 -24.99
N PHE A 245 -3.20 21.35 -24.20
CA PHE A 245 -3.04 21.42 -22.77
C PHE A 245 -1.56 21.43 -22.37
N ASP A 246 -1.14 22.47 -21.67
CA ASP A 246 0.21 22.58 -21.13
C ASP A 246 0.32 21.87 -19.78
N ALA A 247 1.17 20.85 -19.72
CA ALA A 247 1.44 20.09 -18.49
C ALA A 247 2.04 20.93 -17.34
N ALA A 248 2.60 22.11 -17.62
CA ALA A 248 3.01 23.07 -16.59
C ALA A 248 1.84 23.51 -15.70
N HIS A 249 0.60 23.35 -16.16
CA HIS A 249 -0.61 23.63 -15.41
C HIS A 249 -1.08 22.48 -14.50
N ALA A 250 -0.34 21.38 -14.37
CA ALA A 250 -0.76 20.17 -13.63
C ALA A 250 -0.84 20.31 -12.09
N GLY A 251 -0.44 21.46 -11.51
CA GLY A 251 -0.48 21.74 -10.08
C GLY A 251 -1.89 21.72 -9.47
N PRO A 252 -2.00 21.74 -8.12
CA PRO A 252 -3.28 21.77 -7.42
C PRO A 252 -4.10 23.01 -7.79
N ARG A 253 -5.42 22.83 -8.04
CA ARG A 253 -6.40 23.87 -8.36
C ARG A 253 -7.78 23.43 -7.89
N SER A 254 -8.69 24.40 -7.72
CA SER A 254 -10.10 24.09 -7.50
C SER A 254 -10.72 23.41 -8.74
N LEU A 255 -11.77 22.63 -8.53
CA LEU A 255 -12.53 22.02 -9.63
C LEU A 255 -13.15 23.06 -10.57
N ALA A 256 -13.47 24.25 -10.07
CA ALA A 256 -13.94 25.38 -10.87
C ALA A 256 -12.84 25.87 -11.84
N GLU A 257 -11.61 26.03 -11.35
CA GLU A 257 -10.46 26.44 -12.19
C GLU A 257 -10.12 25.35 -13.22
N TRP A 258 -10.18 24.07 -12.85
CA TRP A 258 -9.99 22.97 -13.81
C TRP A 258 -11.03 23.01 -14.95
N ARG A 259 -12.29 23.28 -14.61
CA ARG A 259 -13.35 23.45 -15.62
C ARG A 259 -13.10 24.64 -16.52
N ALA A 260 -12.61 25.76 -15.99
CA ALA A 260 -12.24 26.94 -16.79
C ALA A 260 -11.09 26.64 -17.77
N LEU A 261 -10.21 25.68 -17.42
CA LEU A 261 -9.16 25.16 -18.31
C LEU A 261 -9.65 24.05 -19.26
N GLY A 262 -10.96 23.78 -19.32
CA GLY A 262 -11.55 22.77 -20.19
C GLY A 262 -11.50 21.32 -19.66
N LEU A 263 -11.03 21.11 -18.43
CA LEU A 263 -10.98 19.78 -17.83
C LEU A 263 -12.20 19.54 -16.94
N SER A 264 -13.13 18.72 -17.43
CA SER A 264 -14.32 18.34 -16.66
C SER A 264 -14.26 16.87 -16.28
N PRO A 265 -14.33 16.53 -14.96
CA PRO A 265 -14.39 15.15 -14.51
C PRO A 265 -15.59 14.42 -15.12
N ARG A 266 -15.40 13.17 -15.54
CA ARG A 266 -16.49 12.34 -16.11
C ARG A 266 -17.57 11.98 -15.09
N ARG A 267 -17.30 12.17 -13.80
CA ARG A 267 -18.27 12.02 -12.69
C ARG A 267 -18.05 13.13 -11.66
N PRO A 268 -19.05 13.45 -10.84
CA PRO A 268 -18.87 14.41 -9.74
C PRO A 268 -17.70 14.01 -8.84
N LEU A 269 -16.80 14.96 -8.57
CA LEU A 269 -15.65 14.72 -7.70
C LEU A 269 -15.82 15.42 -6.34
N GLY A 270 -16.54 16.54 -6.33
CA GLY A 270 -16.79 17.34 -5.13
C GLY A 270 -17.40 18.69 -5.50
N PRO A 271 -17.54 19.60 -4.54
CA PRO A 271 -18.00 20.95 -4.79
C PRO A 271 -16.98 21.74 -5.61
N PRO A 272 -17.38 22.84 -6.28
CA PRO A 272 -16.52 23.60 -7.22
C PRO A 272 -15.21 24.11 -6.60
N GLU A 273 -15.21 24.41 -5.31
CA GLU A 273 -14.06 24.87 -4.53
C GLU A 273 -13.12 23.76 -4.08
N ALA A 274 -13.54 22.49 -4.18
CA ALA A 274 -12.69 21.37 -3.80
C ALA A 274 -11.41 21.32 -4.63
N GLU A 275 -10.28 21.14 -3.98
CA GLU A 275 -8.99 21.06 -4.64
C GLU A 275 -8.78 19.70 -5.30
N ALA A 276 -8.22 19.73 -6.49
CA ALA A 276 -7.80 18.54 -7.22
C ALA A 276 -6.47 18.81 -7.93
N ARG A 277 -5.70 17.73 -8.17
CA ARG A 277 -4.50 17.78 -9.00
C ARG A 277 -4.62 16.87 -10.20
N LEU A 278 -3.94 17.20 -11.28
CA LEU A 278 -3.88 16.37 -12.47
C LEU A 278 -2.83 15.25 -12.28
N VAL A 279 -3.19 14.02 -12.62
CA VAL A 279 -2.30 12.86 -12.67
C VAL A 279 -2.30 12.30 -14.09
N LEU A 280 -1.11 12.13 -14.64
CA LEU A 280 -0.86 11.64 -16.00
C LEU A 280 0.02 10.36 -15.90
N PRO A 281 -0.55 9.20 -15.54
CA PRO A 281 0.25 8.02 -15.24
C PRO A 281 0.99 7.45 -16.46
N GLY A 282 0.50 7.71 -17.67
CA GLY A 282 1.13 7.34 -18.93
C GLY A 282 1.71 8.52 -19.72
N GLY A 283 1.90 9.67 -19.07
CA GLY A 283 2.29 10.93 -19.73
C GLY A 283 1.13 11.64 -20.42
N ILE A 284 1.44 12.74 -21.13
CA ILE A 284 0.45 13.67 -21.72
C ILE A 284 -0.46 13.03 -22.77
N SER A 285 0.03 12.03 -23.49
CA SER A 285 -0.73 11.30 -24.52
C SER A 285 -1.54 10.12 -23.96
N GLY A 286 -1.42 9.86 -22.67
CA GLY A 286 -2.10 8.76 -22.00
C GLY A 286 -3.42 9.17 -21.35
N GLU A 287 -3.87 8.33 -20.40
CA GLU A 287 -5.02 8.66 -19.57
C GLU A 287 -4.70 9.81 -18.62
N ALA A 288 -5.68 10.65 -18.37
CA ALA A 288 -5.59 11.77 -17.46
C ALA A 288 -6.68 11.66 -16.37
N PHE A 289 -6.31 12.00 -15.14
CA PHE A 289 -7.21 11.95 -13.98
C PHE A 289 -7.08 13.24 -13.16
N LEU A 290 -8.22 13.83 -12.80
CA LEU A 290 -8.26 14.77 -11.68
C LEU A 290 -8.47 13.96 -10.40
N VAL A 291 -7.59 14.16 -9.41
CA VAL A 291 -7.61 13.42 -8.14
C VAL A 291 -7.66 14.38 -6.97
N SER A 292 -8.44 14.04 -5.95
CA SER A 292 -8.69 14.85 -4.76
C SER A 292 -7.76 14.51 -3.58
N GLU A 293 -7.99 15.13 -2.43
CA GLU A 293 -7.36 14.76 -1.16
C GLU A 293 -7.63 13.29 -0.77
N ASN A 294 -8.79 12.72 -1.12
CA ASN A 294 -9.08 11.31 -0.86
C ASN A 294 -8.16 10.35 -1.63
N PHE A 295 -7.65 10.77 -2.77
CA PHE A 295 -6.59 10.03 -3.47
C PHE A 295 -5.28 9.99 -2.65
N ALA A 296 -4.94 11.10 -2.01
CA ALA A 296 -3.78 11.14 -1.11
C ALA A 296 -3.97 10.21 0.10
N VAL A 297 -5.21 10.06 0.59
CA VAL A 297 -5.54 9.08 1.65
C VAL A 297 -5.33 7.65 1.16
N ILE A 298 -5.76 7.28 -0.06
CA ILE A 298 -5.49 5.96 -0.64
C ILE A 298 -3.98 5.72 -0.74
N ARG A 299 -3.19 6.73 -1.13
CA ARG A 299 -1.73 6.65 -1.19
C ARG A 299 -1.05 6.42 0.16
N ARG A 300 -1.74 6.64 1.30
CA ARG A 300 -1.22 6.25 2.62
C ARG A 300 -1.18 4.73 2.80
N TYR A 301 -2.06 4.02 2.09
CA TYR A 301 -2.04 2.55 2.07
C TYR A 301 -0.82 2.00 1.31
N ASN A 302 -0.58 2.58 0.12
CA ASN A 302 0.61 2.32 -0.70
C ASN A 302 0.98 3.61 -1.46
N ALA A 303 2.22 4.07 -1.32
CA ALA A 303 2.69 5.36 -1.81
C ALA A 303 2.83 5.50 -3.36
N SER A 304 2.23 4.58 -4.12
CA SER A 304 2.22 4.58 -5.59
C SER A 304 0.97 5.26 -6.15
N ASP A 305 1.12 6.17 -7.12
CA ASP A 305 -0.01 6.72 -7.88
C ASP A 305 -0.72 5.62 -8.69
N PHE A 306 0.03 4.66 -9.24
CA PHE A 306 -0.56 3.52 -9.96
C PHE A 306 -1.46 2.67 -9.07
N TYR A 307 -1.01 2.41 -7.84
CA TYR A 307 -1.82 1.70 -6.86
C TYR A 307 -3.12 2.45 -6.55
N ALA A 308 -3.02 3.73 -6.21
CA ALA A 308 -4.19 4.51 -5.81
C ALA A 308 -5.20 4.69 -6.97
N LEU A 309 -4.72 4.87 -8.20
CA LEU A 309 -5.57 4.86 -9.39
C LEU A 309 -6.25 3.50 -9.60
N ALA A 310 -5.50 2.40 -9.45
CA ALA A 310 -6.06 1.07 -9.63
C ALA A 310 -7.09 0.71 -8.56
N VAL A 311 -6.88 1.13 -7.29
CA VAL A 311 -7.89 1.00 -6.20
C VAL A 311 -9.18 1.70 -6.59
N GLY A 312 -9.08 2.98 -6.97
CA GLY A 312 -10.25 3.76 -7.33
C GLY A 312 -10.98 3.21 -8.55
N LEU A 313 -10.25 2.91 -9.63
CA LEU A 313 -10.81 2.35 -10.86
C LEU A 313 -11.46 0.97 -10.63
N LEU A 314 -10.81 0.08 -9.87
CA LEU A 314 -11.40 -1.22 -9.54
C LEU A 314 -12.68 -1.06 -8.72
N GLY A 315 -12.67 -0.19 -7.72
CA GLY A 315 -13.85 0.12 -6.92
C GLY A 315 -15.00 0.63 -7.78
N ASP A 316 -14.74 1.58 -8.67
CA ASP A 316 -15.74 2.14 -9.60
C ASP A 316 -16.35 1.06 -10.51
N GLU A 317 -15.53 0.20 -11.10
CA GLU A 317 -15.99 -0.88 -11.99
C GLU A 317 -16.78 -1.97 -11.25
N VAL A 318 -16.50 -2.19 -9.98
CA VAL A 318 -17.22 -3.16 -9.14
C VAL A 318 -18.60 -2.63 -8.73
N VAL A 319 -18.75 -1.32 -8.54
CA VAL A 319 -20.03 -0.73 -8.12
C VAL A 319 -20.92 -0.28 -9.28
N ALA A 320 -20.34 -0.16 -10.49
CA ALA A 320 -21.10 0.08 -11.72
C ALA A 320 -21.99 -1.13 -12.07
#